data_f0a6d48e8e182186a8ce357ade8c8bc4
#
_entry.id   f0a6d48e8e182186a8ce357ade8c8bc4
#
_cell.length_a   1.000
_cell.length_b   1.000
_cell.length_c   1.000
_cell.angle_alpha   90.00
_cell.angle_beta   90.00
_cell.angle_gamma   90.00
#
_symmetry.space_group_name_H-M   'P 1'
#
loop_
_entity.id
_entity.type
_entity.pdbx_description
1 polymer ?
#
loop_
_entity_poly.entity_id
_entity_poly.type
_entity_poly.pdbx_seq_one_letter_code
_entity_poly.pdbx_strand_id
1 'polypeptide(L)'
;MQNHIARSVRFPIIAGKKAEFTKVFNSEVLPMLKAQDGFRNEIMLVNDDHVLGISVWSGPDKLDRYATTLYPKIEQKLSSLVNGKVEVETFEMGLPLNVVPA
;
A
#
# COMPACT_ATOMS: atom_id res chain seq x y z
N MET A 1 -2.30 -2.31 24.70
CA MET A 1 -1.53 -2.65 23.50
C MET A 1 -2.29 -2.22 22.26
N GLN A 2 -1.67 -1.42 21.42
CA GLN A 2 -2.33 -0.95 20.18
C GLN A 2 -2.27 -2.04 19.12
N ASN A 3 -3.41 -2.29 18.49
CA ASN A 3 -3.45 -3.16 17.33
C ASN A 3 -2.96 -2.39 16.10
N HIS A 4 -2.24 -3.08 15.24
CA HIS A 4 -1.85 -2.51 13.95
C HIS A 4 -3.08 -2.38 13.06
N ILE A 5 -3.04 -1.37 12.18
CA ILE A 5 -4.06 -1.11 11.18
C ILE A 5 -3.47 -1.36 9.81
N ALA A 6 -4.21 -2.04 8.95
CA ALA A 6 -3.80 -2.31 7.58
C ALA A 6 -4.70 -1.57 6.61
N ARG A 7 -4.09 -1.01 5.56
CA ARG A 7 -4.82 -0.35 4.47
C ARG A 7 -4.56 -1.12 3.19
N SER A 8 -5.61 -1.63 2.58
CA SER A 8 -5.55 -2.34 1.32
C SER A 8 -5.95 -1.39 0.20
N VAL A 9 -5.13 -1.28 -0.82
CA VAL A 9 -5.41 -0.48 -2.01
C VAL A 9 -5.32 -1.38 -3.23
N ARG A 10 -6.43 -1.48 -3.97
CA ARG A 10 -6.50 -2.29 -5.18
C ARG A 10 -6.39 -1.38 -6.40
N PHE A 11 -5.32 -1.55 -7.16
CA PHE A 11 -5.04 -0.78 -8.36
C PHE A 11 -5.33 -1.65 -9.58
N PRO A 12 -6.38 -1.34 -10.38
CA PRO A 12 -6.49 -1.96 -11.71
C PRO A 12 -5.37 -1.39 -12.58
N ILE A 13 -4.60 -2.25 -13.23
CA ILE A 13 -3.45 -1.81 -14.03
C ILE A 13 -3.70 -2.01 -15.52
N ILE A 14 -3.11 -1.13 -16.31
CA ILE A 14 -3.17 -1.18 -17.76
C ILE A 14 -2.46 -2.46 -18.24
N ALA A 15 -3.05 -3.13 -19.23
CA ALA A 15 -2.50 -4.36 -19.80
C ALA A 15 -1.04 -4.13 -20.24
N GLY A 16 -0.15 -5.04 -19.85
CA GLY A 16 1.27 -4.98 -20.18
C GLY A 16 2.11 -4.08 -19.28
N LYS A 17 1.49 -3.45 -18.25
CA LYS A 17 2.20 -2.50 -17.37
C LYS A 17 2.57 -3.07 -16.00
N LYS A 18 2.38 -4.36 -15.79
CA LYS A 18 2.68 -5.01 -14.50
C LYS A 18 4.13 -4.79 -14.06
N ALA A 19 5.07 -5.04 -14.94
CA ALA A 19 6.51 -4.90 -14.62
C ALA A 19 6.87 -3.44 -14.32
N GLU A 20 6.33 -2.52 -15.09
CA GLU A 20 6.58 -1.09 -14.88
C GLU A 20 5.99 -0.60 -13.57
N PHE A 21 4.76 -1.05 -13.25
CA PHE A 21 4.11 -0.70 -11.98
C PHE A 21 4.97 -1.17 -10.79
N THR A 22 5.41 -2.43 -10.85
CA THR A 22 6.24 -2.99 -9.79
C THR A 22 7.55 -2.22 -9.63
N LYS A 23 8.18 -1.86 -10.75
CA LYS A 23 9.42 -1.10 -10.74
C LYS A 23 9.24 0.29 -10.13
N VAL A 24 8.23 1.03 -10.55
CA VAL A 24 7.95 2.37 -10.03
C VAL A 24 7.61 2.30 -8.53
N PHE A 25 6.78 1.34 -8.15
CA PHE A 25 6.43 1.18 -6.75
C PHE A 25 7.67 0.92 -5.89
N ASN A 26 8.51 -0.01 -6.32
CA ASN A 26 9.70 -0.39 -5.56
C ASN A 26 10.72 0.74 -5.46
N SER A 27 10.96 1.45 -6.57
CA SER A 27 12.00 2.46 -6.63
C SER A 27 11.57 3.84 -6.14
N GLU A 28 10.28 4.19 -6.26
CA GLU A 28 9.81 5.54 -5.95
C GLU A 28 8.81 5.59 -4.80
N VAL A 29 7.91 4.62 -4.70
CA VAL A 29 6.83 4.66 -3.69
C VAL A 29 7.30 4.08 -2.35
N LEU A 30 7.96 2.94 -2.37
CA LEU A 30 8.40 2.28 -1.14
C LEU A 30 9.32 3.16 -0.28
N PRO A 31 10.31 3.88 -0.85
CA PRO A 31 11.11 4.80 -0.04
C PRO A 31 10.27 5.89 0.64
N MET A 32 9.22 6.37 -0.03
CA MET A 32 8.33 7.37 0.56
C MET A 32 7.56 6.80 1.74
N LEU A 33 7.10 5.55 1.62
CA LEU A 33 6.41 4.86 2.70
C LEU A 33 7.33 4.63 3.90
N LYS A 34 8.54 4.17 3.65
CA LYS A 34 9.51 3.90 4.71
C LYS A 34 9.86 5.13 5.54
N ALA A 35 9.73 6.31 4.96
CA ALA A 35 10.02 7.56 5.65
C ALA A 35 8.86 8.04 6.53
N GLN A 36 7.71 7.40 6.46
CA GLN A 36 6.53 7.86 7.20
C GLN A 36 6.53 7.36 8.64
N ASP A 37 6.15 8.26 9.54
CA ASP A 37 5.96 7.92 10.95
C ASP A 37 4.82 6.91 11.08
N GLY A 38 5.08 5.84 11.80
CA GLY A 38 4.08 4.79 12.04
C GLY A 38 4.03 3.70 10.99
N PHE A 39 4.75 3.84 9.87
CA PHE A 39 4.83 2.79 8.85
C PHE A 39 5.51 1.55 9.43
N ARG A 40 4.91 0.37 9.21
CA ARG A 40 5.44 -0.89 9.75
C ARG A 40 5.78 -1.92 8.69
N ASN A 41 4.98 -2.02 7.63
CA ASN A 41 5.23 -3.01 6.59
C ASN A 41 4.44 -2.69 5.33
N GLU A 42 4.89 -3.24 4.22
CA GLU A 42 4.19 -3.17 2.94
C GLU A 42 4.22 -4.54 2.28
N ILE A 43 3.06 -5.01 1.85
CA ILE A 43 2.92 -6.25 1.08
C ILE A 43 2.35 -5.87 -0.27
N MET A 44 2.95 -6.34 -1.35
CA MET A 44 2.44 -6.11 -2.69
C MET A 44 2.17 -7.44 -3.38
N LEU A 45 0.91 -7.64 -3.78
CA LEU A 45 0.48 -8.84 -4.48
C LEU A 45 0.11 -8.42 -5.90
N VAL A 46 0.60 -9.15 -6.88
CA VAL A 46 0.54 -8.71 -8.27
C VAL A 46 -0.14 -9.77 -9.13
N ASN A 47 -1.17 -9.35 -9.86
CA ASN A 47 -1.82 -10.11 -10.92
C ASN A 47 -1.64 -9.41 -12.25
N ASP A 48 -2.06 -10.05 -13.34
CA ASP A 48 -1.89 -9.46 -14.68
C ASP A 48 -2.71 -8.19 -14.90
N ASP A 49 -3.86 -8.06 -14.22
CA ASP A 49 -4.79 -6.96 -14.42
C ASP A 49 -4.95 -6.05 -13.19
N HIS A 50 -4.35 -6.41 -12.06
CA HIS A 50 -4.42 -5.56 -10.87
C HIS A 50 -3.27 -5.85 -9.89
N VAL A 51 -3.03 -4.87 -9.01
CA VAL A 51 -2.07 -4.98 -7.93
C VAL A 51 -2.78 -4.64 -6.62
N LEU A 52 -2.51 -5.42 -5.60
CA LEU A 52 -3.00 -5.15 -4.25
C LEU A 52 -1.82 -4.70 -3.39
N GLY A 53 -1.87 -3.46 -2.92
CA GLY A 53 -0.88 -2.93 -1.99
C GLY A 53 -1.46 -2.88 -0.60
N ILE A 54 -0.80 -3.53 0.36
CA ILE A 54 -1.27 -3.57 1.74
C ILE A 54 -0.20 -2.91 2.61
N SER A 55 -0.53 -1.77 3.18
CA SER A 55 0.36 -1.07 4.12
C SER A 55 -0.11 -1.28 5.55
N VAL A 56 0.83 -1.48 6.45
CA VAL A 56 0.57 -1.73 7.86
C VAL A 56 1.11 -0.56 8.69
N TRP A 57 0.30 -0.07 9.61
CA TRP A 57 0.58 1.14 10.39
C TRP A 57 0.44 0.87 11.89
N SER A 58 1.18 1.63 12.69
CA SER A 58 1.19 1.46 14.14
C SER A 58 -0.13 1.86 14.81
N GLY A 59 -0.97 2.65 14.14
CA GLY A 59 -2.26 3.07 14.67
C GLY A 59 -3.05 3.86 13.64
N PRO A 60 -4.36 4.08 13.90
CA PRO A 60 -5.22 4.76 12.94
C PRO A 60 -4.85 6.22 12.70
N ASP A 61 -4.31 6.92 13.68
CA ASP A 61 -3.87 8.30 13.52
C ASP A 61 -2.70 8.43 12.53
N LYS A 62 -1.78 7.47 12.56
CA LYS A 62 -0.64 7.43 11.62
C LYS A 62 -1.11 7.13 10.21
N LEU A 63 -2.04 6.20 10.07
CA LEU A 63 -2.64 5.88 8.78
C LEU A 63 -3.37 7.09 8.20
N ASP A 64 -4.17 7.76 9.02
CA ASP A 64 -4.95 8.93 8.57
C ASP A 64 -4.03 10.04 8.08
N ARG A 65 -2.96 10.30 8.79
CA ARG A 65 -1.97 11.31 8.38
C ARG A 65 -1.36 10.94 7.02
N TYR A 66 -0.93 9.71 6.87
CA TYR A 66 -0.40 9.22 5.61
C TYR A 66 -1.42 9.37 4.47
N ALA A 67 -2.64 8.93 4.70
CA ALA A 67 -3.69 8.93 3.68
C ALA A 67 -4.02 10.34 3.19
N THR A 68 -3.92 11.35 4.05
CA THR A 68 -4.24 12.73 3.69
C THR A 68 -3.04 13.51 3.15
N THR A 69 -1.82 13.20 3.60
CA THR A 69 -0.64 14.03 3.27
C THR A 69 0.25 13.42 2.18
N LEU A 70 0.42 12.11 2.16
CA LEU A 70 1.36 11.46 1.23
C LEU A 70 0.67 10.66 0.13
N TYR A 71 -0.38 9.93 0.47
CA TYR A 71 -1.02 9.04 -0.50
C TYR A 71 -1.42 9.72 -1.81
N PRO A 72 -1.96 10.96 -1.81
CA PRO A 72 -2.27 11.64 -3.07
C PRO A 72 -1.08 11.78 -4.01
N LYS A 73 0.12 11.95 -3.48
CA LYS A 73 1.35 12.01 -4.29
C LYS A 73 1.71 10.64 -4.87
N ILE A 74 1.50 9.59 -4.10
CA ILE A 74 1.72 8.22 -4.56
C ILE A 74 0.75 7.88 -5.69
N GLU A 75 -0.52 8.19 -5.50
CA GLU A 75 -1.55 7.97 -6.51
C GLU A 75 -1.20 8.70 -7.81
N GLN A 76 -0.70 9.91 -7.72
CA GLN A 76 -0.29 10.69 -8.88
C GLN A 76 0.87 10.01 -9.63
N LYS A 77 1.85 9.48 -8.90
CA LYS A 77 2.98 8.77 -9.51
C LYS A 77 2.56 7.51 -10.27
N LEU A 78 1.51 6.85 -9.81
CA LEU A 78 1.03 5.59 -10.38
C LEU A 78 -0.10 5.79 -11.39
N SER A 79 -0.64 6.99 -11.51
CA SER A 79 -1.87 7.25 -12.28
C SER A 79 -1.79 6.84 -13.75
N SER A 80 -0.63 7.01 -14.39
CA SER A 80 -0.45 6.65 -15.80
C SER A 80 -0.45 5.14 -16.04
N LEU A 81 -0.33 4.34 -14.99
CA LEU A 81 -0.27 2.88 -15.06
C LEU A 81 -1.59 2.23 -14.62
N VAL A 82 -2.51 3.03 -14.08
CA VAL A 82 -3.77 2.55 -13.52
C VAL A 82 -4.89 2.69 -14.56
N ASN A 83 -5.74 1.66 -14.63
CA ASN A 83 -6.83 1.58 -15.59
C ASN A 83 -8.15 1.38 -14.84
N GLY A 84 -8.71 2.46 -14.35
CA GLY A 84 -10.01 2.41 -13.69
C GLY A 84 -9.96 2.86 -12.24
N LYS A 85 -10.99 2.49 -11.49
CA LYS A 85 -11.20 2.94 -10.14
C LYS A 85 -10.29 2.21 -9.16
N VAL A 86 -9.56 2.96 -8.35
CA VAL A 86 -8.77 2.43 -7.24
C VAL A 86 -9.69 2.22 -6.04
N GLU A 87 -9.64 1.05 -5.44
CA GLU A 87 -10.47 0.70 -4.28
C GLU A 87 -9.62 0.62 -3.03
N VAL A 88 -10.09 1.24 -1.95
CA VAL A 88 -9.37 1.33 -0.67
C VAL A 88 -10.21 0.74 0.43
N GLU A 89 -9.59 -0.09 1.27
CA GLU A 89 -10.25 -0.69 2.40
C GLU A 89 -9.29 -0.72 3.60
N THR A 90 -9.82 -0.46 4.80
CA THR A 90 -9.03 -0.43 6.03
C THR A 90 -9.46 -1.57 6.94
N PHE A 91 -8.49 -2.21 7.56
CA PHE A 91 -8.70 -3.35 8.43
C PHE A 91 -7.93 -3.19 9.73
N GLU A 92 -8.50 -3.70 10.81
CA GLU A 92 -7.74 -3.95 12.03
C GLU A 92 -7.06 -5.32 11.87
N MET A 93 -5.79 -5.43 12.26
CA MET A 93 -5.09 -6.70 12.14
C MET A 93 -5.54 -7.67 13.23
N GLY A 94 -5.98 -8.85 12.82
CA GLY A 94 -6.42 -9.90 13.73
C GLY A 94 -5.29 -10.77 14.28
N LEU A 95 -4.09 -10.68 13.69
CA LEU A 95 -2.90 -11.42 14.11
C LEU A 95 -1.72 -10.48 14.23
N PRO A 96 -0.66 -10.83 14.98
CA PRO A 96 0.53 -10.01 15.05
C PRO A 96 1.20 -9.89 13.68
N LEU A 97 1.95 -8.80 13.49
CA LEU A 97 2.63 -8.52 12.23
C LEU A 97 3.57 -9.66 11.81
N ASN A 98 4.26 -10.25 12.77
CA ASN A 98 5.18 -11.35 12.52
C ASN A 98 4.65 -12.62 13.17
N VAL A 99 4.08 -13.50 12.36
CA VAL A 99 3.64 -14.83 12.81
C VAL A 99 4.78 -15.81 12.57
N VAL A 100 5.23 -16.45 13.64
CA VAL A 100 6.33 -17.41 13.57
C VAL A 100 5.75 -18.81 13.45
N PRO A 101 6.18 -19.61 12.45
CA PRO A 101 5.71 -20.98 12.32
C PRO A 101 6.16 -21.82 13.51
N ALA A 102 5.33 -22.79 13.88
CA ALA A 102 5.58 -23.69 15.00
C ALA A 102 6.76 -24.62 14.75
#